data_bfffd841bd31e7024d8d915fe82b012f
#
_entry.id   bfffd841bd31e7024d8d915fe82b012f
#
_cell.length_a   1.000
_cell.length_b   1.000
_cell.length_c   1.000
_cell.angle_alpha   90.00
_cell.angle_beta   90.00
_cell.angle_gamma   90.00
#
_symmetry.space_group_name_H-M   'P 1'
#
loop_
_entity.id
_entity.type
_entity.pdbx_description
1 polymer ?
#
loop_
_entity_poly.entity_id
_entity_poly.type
_entity_poly.pdbx_seq_one_letter_code
_entity_poly.pdbx_strand_id
1 'polypeptide(L)'
;GMRGDSRFLLRYLILNDGAHGNRLFIGTGLTIPSKNRLTKSPFEYTLDDNVPKKKIFNDHRHFAMSEGAYQWIGELQFFRKLTPPIIFWGISGSMIYPIKESPERYLPPTRVDLSLTFLTQKINIINAAVGIYMQYKYSGDAKWNGVVAPNSKAEVLTPGFGLIWATQNKLGIAMNILFPKLLTGNLAAIASKEDQKLTSIQLSIGIRKTFDYSIPFLE
;
A
#
# COMPACT_ATOMS: atom_id res chain seq x y z
N GLY A 1 21.06 0.01 -14.96
CA GLY A 1 19.68 -0.40 -14.72
C GLY A 1 19.00 0.53 -13.73
N MET A 2 17.75 0.85 -13.94
CA MET A 2 16.96 1.67 -13.01
C MET A 2 16.53 0.78 -11.84
N ARG A 3 16.93 1.15 -10.62
CA ARG A 3 16.52 0.47 -9.38
C ARG A 3 15.69 1.45 -8.56
N GLY A 4 14.56 0.98 -8.04
CA GLY A 4 13.79 1.71 -7.03
C GLY A 4 14.43 1.63 -5.64
N ASP A 5 13.70 2.13 -4.64
CA ASP A 5 14.14 2.09 -3.24
C ASP A 5 14.18 0.65 -2.72
N SER A 6 15.18 0.36 -1.88
CA SER A 6 15.30 -0.93 -1.20
C SER A 6 14.58 -0.85 0.15
N ARG A 7 13.78 -1.88 0.48
CA ARG A 7 13.09 -1.98 1.76
C ARG A 7 13.57 -3.19 2.52
N PHE A 8 13.91 -2.99 3.78
CA PHE A 8 14.24 -4.03 4.73
C PHE A 8 13.22 -4.01 5.85
N LEU A 9 12.62 -5.14 6.12
CA LEU A 9 11.60 -5.30 7.15
C LEU A 9 11.91 -6.53 7.98
N LEU A 10 12.00 -6.34 9.29
CA LEU A 10 12.05 -7.41 10.28
C LEU A 10 10.68 -7.52 10.92
N ARG A 11 10.13 -8.74 10.94
CA ARG A 11 8.85 -9.02 11.58
C ARG A 11 9.05 -10.10 12.63
N TYR A 12 8.53 -9.84 13.82
CA TYR A 12 8.61 -10.75 14.95
C TYR A 12 7.22 -11.15 15.44
N LEU A 13 7.06 -12.44 15.72
CA LEU A 13 5.83 -13.00 16.31
C LEU A 13 5.92 -12.90 17.82
N ILE A 14 5.21 -11.93 18.42
CA ILE A 14 5.21 -11.69 19.87
C ILE A 14 4.30 -12.67 20.58
N LEU A 15 3.12 -12.92 20.03
CA LEU A 15 2.12 -13.80 20.61
C LEU A 15 1.75 -14.87 19.58
N ASN A 16 1.87 -16.13 20.00
CA ASN A 16 1.40 -17.29 19.25
C ASN A 16 0.64 -18.21 20.20
N ASP A 17 -0.60 -17.85 20.46
CA ASP A 17 -1.48 -18.64 21.33
C ASP A 17 -2.27 -19.64 20.46
N GLY A 18 -1.73 -20.85 20.36
CA GLY A 18 -2.35 -21.92 19.58
C GLY A 18 -3.70 -22.39 20.16
N ALA A 19 -3.91 -22.29 21.47
CA ALA A 19 -5.15 -22.71 22.12
C ALA A 19 -6.34 -21.84 21.75
N HIS A 20 -6.16 -20.51 21.74
CA HIS A 20 -7.20 -19.54 21.37
C HIS A 20 -7.05 -19.01 19.95
N GLY A 21 -6.00 -19.45 19.22
CA GLY A 21 -5.75 -19.05 17.84
C GLY A 21 -5.36 -17.59 17.67
N ASN A 22 -4.81 -16.94 18.71
CA ASN A 22 -4.35 -15.55 18.66
C ASN A 22 -2.90 -15.47 18.16
N ARG A 23 -2.65 -14.53 17.24
CA ARG A 23 -1.29 -14.23 16.76
C ARG A 23 -1.08 -12.72 16.69
N LEU A 24 0.02 -12.25 17.25
CA LEU A 24 0.42 -10.86 17.22
C LEU A 24 1.83 -10.75 16.65
N PHE A 25 1.95 -10.00 15.59
CA PHE A 25 3.22 -9.65 14.96
C PHE A 25 3.50 -8.16 15.12
N ILE A 26 4.75 -7.84 15.37
CA ILE A 26 5.28 -6.47 15.25
C ILE A 26 6.38 -6.46 14.21
N GLY A 27 6.44 -5.42 13.42
CA GLY A 27 7.47 -5.25 12.40
C GLY A 27 8.11 -3.87 12.50
N THR A 28 9.39 -3.81 12.18
CA THR A 28 10.11 -2.56 11.99
C THR A 28 11.05 -2.66 10.81
N GLY A 29 11.26 -1.57 10.12
CA GLY A 29 12.07 -1.59 8.92
C GLY A 29 12.55 -0.23 8.47
N LEU A 30 13.29 -0.24 7.38
CA LEU A 30 13.91 0.94 6.80
C LEU A 30 13.80 0.89 5.28
N THR A 31 13.42 2.00 4.67
CA THR A 31 13.57 2.23 3.23
C THR A 31 14.87 2.99 2.98
N ILE A 32 15.73 2.42 2.14
CA ILE A 32 16.98 3.03 1.69
C ILE A 32 16.75 3.55 0.27
N PRO A 33 16.90 4.87 0.04
CA PRO A 33 16.66 5.45 -1.27
C PRO A 33 17.74 5.02 -2.27
N SER A 34 17.31 4.79 -3.50
CA SER A 34 18.22 4.58 -4.62
C SER A 34 18.73 5.93 -5.18
N LYS A 35 19.74 5.85 -6.04
CA LYS A 35 20.26 7.03 -6.76
C LYS A 35 19.42 7.39 -8.00
N ASN A 36 18.46 6.55 -8.37
CA ASN A 36 17.63 6.73 -9.58
C ASN A 36 16.48 7.71 -9.33
N ARG A 37 16.85 8.91 -8.99
CA ARG A 37 15.96 10.05 -8.80
C ARG A 37 15.96 10.85 -10.09
N LEU A 38 14.82 10.95 -10.75
CA LEU A 38 14.66 11.89 -11.85
C LEU A 38 14.37 13.26 -11.24
N THR A 39 15.37 14.11 -11.28
CA THR A 39 15.27 15.51 -10.81
C THR A 39 14.78 16.44 -11.91
N LYS A 40 14.75 15.98 -13.15
CA LYS A 40 14.36 16.78 -14.32
C LYS A 40 13.31 16.04 -15.13
N SER A 41 12.35 16.80 -15.69
CA SER A 41 11.41 16.24 -16.65
C SER A 41 12.18 15.75 -17.90
N PRO A 42 11.87 14.55 -18.41
CA PRO A 42 12.44 14.08 -19.67
C PRO A 42 11.87 14.86 -20.89
N PHE A 43 10.82 15.65 -20.67
CA PHE A 43 10.19 16.45 -21.71
C PHE A 43 10.67 17.89 -21.63
N GLU A 44 11.09 18.45 -22.77
CA GLU A 44 11.41 19.86 -22.91
C GLU A 44 10.12 20.63 -23.15
N TYR A 45 9.79 21.57 -22.27
CA TYR A 45 8.67 22.49 -22.48
C TYR A 45 9.21 23.80 -23.07
N THR A 46 8.79 24.15 -24.26
CA THR A 46 8.89 25.50 -24.81
C THR A 46 7.65 26.26 -24.39
N LEU A 47 7.80 27.24 -23.52
CA LEU A 47 6.69 28.04 -23.02
C LEU A 47 6.20 29.10 -23.99
N ASP A 48 6.97 29.43 -25.02
CA ASP A 48 6.61 30.43 -26.04
C ASP A 48 7.50 30.25 -27.28
N ASP A 49 6.90 30.28 -28.47
CA ASP A 49 7.61 30.18 -29.75
C ASP A 49 8.48 31.43 -30.06
N ASN A 50 8.29 32.52 -29.34
CA ASN A 50 8.99 33.80 -29.53
C ASN A 50 10.16 34.04 -28.55
N VAL A 51 10.38 33.12 -27.59
CA VAL A 51 11.50 33.21 -26.65
C VAL A 51 12.62 32.28 -27.09
N PRO A 52 13.89 32.71 -27.12
CA PRO A 52 14.99 31.83 -27.46
C PRO A 52 14.94 30.63 -26.52
N LYS A 53 14.88 29.42 -27.10
CA LYS A 53 14.66 28.10 -26.48
C LYS A 53 15.58 27.88 -25.26
N LYS A 54 15.28 28.52 -24.14
CA LYS A 54 15.88 28.20 -22.87
C LYS A 54 15.17 26.93 -22.40
N LYS A 55 15.86 25.80 -22.50
CA LYS A 55 15.38 24.52 -21.99
C LYS A 55 15.08 24.66 -20.49
N ILE A 56 13.82 24.87 -20.14
CA ILE A 56 13.39 24.89 -18.75
C ILE A 56 13.08 23.44 -18.37
N PHE A 57 14.08 22.78 -17.79
CA PHE A 57 13.86 21.49 -17.15
C PHE A 57 13.26 21.73 -15.77
N ASN A 58 11.97 21.57 -15.65
CA ASN A 58 11.32 21.53 -14.35
C ASN A 58 11.60 20.19 -13.67
N ASP A 59 11.94 20.24 -12.40
CA ASP A 59 12.04 19.05 -11.59
C ASP A 59 10.68 18.34 -11.55
N HIS A 60 10.63 17.11 -12.03
CA HIS A 60 9.38 16.37 -12.17
C HIS A 60 9.48 15.01 -11.49
N ARG A 61 8.69 14.83 -10.43
CA ARG A 61 8.75 13.66 -9.58
C ARG A 61 8.06 12.41 -10.15
N HIS A 62 7.09 12.56 -11.02
CA HIS A 62 6.28 11.44 -11.53
C HIS A 62 7.09 10.34 -12.24
N PHE A 63 8.29 10.66 -12.70
CA PHE A 63 9.20 9.73 -13.35
C PHE A 63 10.32 9.23 -12.42
N ALA A 64 10.34 9.66 -11.16
CA ALA A 64 11.32 9.20 -10.20
C ALA A 64 10.98 7.79 -9.71
N MET A 65 11.93 6.87 -9.80
CA MET A 65 11.80 5.51 -9.24
C MET A 65 12.12 5.46 -7.74
N SER A 66 12.70 6.53 -7.21
CA SER A 66 13.08 6.70 -5.82
C SER A 66 12.50 8.00 -5.26
N GLU A 67 12.01 7.95 -4.03
CA GLU A 67 11.63 9.16 -3.30
C GLU A 67 12.85 9.94 -2.76
N GLY A 68 14.04 9.33 -2.82
CA GLY A 68 15.28 9.95 -2.41
C GLY A 68 15.43 10.15 -0.90
N ALA A 69 14.49 9.68 -0.10
CA ALA A 69 14.42 9.89 1.34
C ALA A 69 14.52 8.57 2.11
N TYR A 70 15.24 8.58 3.24
CA TYR A 70 15.19 7.48 4.20
C TYR A 70 13.87 7.50 4.93
N GLN A 71 13.23 6.33 5.05
CA GLN A 71 11.93 6.20 5.71
C GLN A 71 11.96 5.03 6.69
N TRP A 72 11.43 5.25 7.88
CA TRP A 72 11.16 4.18 8.82
C TRP A 72 9.83 3.52 8.51
N ILE A 73 9.76 2.20 8.72
CA ILE A 73 8.56 1.38 8.55
C ILE A 73 8.23 0.76 9.89
N GLY A 74 7.00 0.94 10.36
CA GLY A 74 6.43 0.25 11.51
C GLY A 74 5.24 -0.61 11.08
N GLU A 75 5.12 -1.82 11.62
CA GLU A 75 3.98 -2.72 11.37
C GLU A 75 3.45 -3.31 12.67
N LEU A 76 2.14 -3.49 12.72
CA LEU A 76 1.44 -4.25 13.73
C LEU A 76 0.39 -5.13 13.05
N GLN A 77 0.33 -6.42 13.38
CA GLN A 77 -0.68 -7.32 12.83
C GLN A 77 -1.21 -8.21 13.95
N PHE A 78 -2.50 -8.23 14.12
CA PHE A 78 -3.18 -9.13 15.04
C PHE A 78 -4.18 -9.98 14.28
N PHE A 79 -4.15 -11.29 14.53
CA PHE A 79 -5.05 -12.25 13.94
C PHE A 79 -5.65 -13.14 15.02
N ARG A 80 -6.92 -13.48 14.85
CA ARG A 80 -7.62 -14.40 15.74
C ARG A 80 -8.45 -15.40 14.95
N LYS A 81 -8.28 -16.66 15.30
CA LYS A 81 -9.16 -17.73 14.84
C LYS A 81 -10.42 -17.72 15.70
N LEU A 82 -11.58 -17.87 15.07
CA LEU A 82 -12.87 -17.92 15.75
C LEU A 82 -13.58 -19.24 15.44
N THR A 83 -14.71 -19.47 16.11
CA THR A 83 -15.65 -20.54 15.81
C THR A 83 -16.61 -20.10 14.71
N PRO A 84 -17.14 -21.05 13.89
CA PRO A 84 -18.13 -20.73 12.86
C PRO A 84 -19.31 -19.91 13.38
N PRO A 85 -19.92 -19.02 12.53
CA PRO A 85 -19.73 -18.93 11.07
C PRO A 85 -18.53 -18.10 10.62
N ILE A 86 -17.95 -17.25 11.46
CA ILE A 86 -16.74 -16.46 11.18
C ILE A 86 -15.54 -17.21 11.75
N ILE A 87 -14.67 -17.72 10.89
CA ILE A 87 -13.54 -18.54 11.34
C ILE A 87 -12.25 -17.77 11.58
N PHE A 88 -12.22 -16.52 11.12
CA PHE A 88 -11.02 -15.70 11.20
C PHE A 88 -11.36 -14.22 11.17
N TRP A 89 -10.69 -13.43 11.98
CA TRP A 89 -10.58 -12.01 11.78
C TRP A 89 -9.17 -11.51 12.03
N GLY A 90 -8.81 -10.42 11.40
CA GLY A 90 -7.50 -9.83 11.57
C GLY A 90 -7.53 -8.33 11.33
N ILE A 91 -6.69 -7.64 12.07
CA ILE A 91 -6.37 -6.22 11.87
C ILE A 91 -4.88 -6.11 11.59
N SER A 92 -4.52 -5.32 10.60
CA SER A 92 -3.13 -4.96 10.35
C SER A 92 -3.00 -3.46 10.15
N GLY A 93 -1.90 -2.91 10.62
CA GLY A 93 -1.52 -1.53 10.43
C GLY A 93 -0.07 -1.44 10.02
N SER A 94 0.22 -0.53 9.11
CA SER A 94 1.59 -0.14 8.78
C SER A 94 1.70 1.37 8.69
N MET A 95 2.85 1.89 9.10
CA MET A 95 3.20 3.29 9.02
C MET A 95 4.56 3.43 8.34
N ILE A 96 4.65 4.33 7.37
CA ILE A 96 5.90 4.73 6.74
C ILE A 96 6.13 6.19 7.11
N TYR A 97 7.22 6.44 7.81
CA TYR A 97 7.57 7.77 8.32
C TYR A 97 8.90 8.24 7.72
N PRO A 98 8.94 9.40 7.05
CA PRO A 98 10.19 9.94 6.52
C PRO A 98 11.11 10.40 7.66
N ILE A 99 12.34 9.86 7.69
CA ILE A 99 13.34 10.21 8.70
C ILE A 99 14.07 11.51 8.32
N LYS A 100 14.34 11.64 7.01
CA LYS A 100 15.12 12.74 6.48
C LYS A 100 14.64 13.08 5.07
N GLU A 101 14.65 14.37 4.74
CA GLU A 101 14.41 14.85 3.37
C GLU A 101 15.45 14.34 2.37
N SER A 102 15.05 14.25 1.12
CA SER A 102 15.95 13.94 0.02
C SER A 102 16.99 15.06 -0.19
N PRO A 103 18.10 14.80 -0.90
CA PRO A 103 19.05 15.85 -1.29
C PRO A 103 18.42 16.99 -2.09
N GLU A 104 17.32 16.72 -2.79
CA GLU A 104 16.53 17.72 -3.52
C GLU A 104 15.51 18.44 -2.63
N ARG A 105 15.68 18.34 -1.28
CA ARG A 105 14.80 18.95 -0.28
C ARG A 105 13.33 18.54 -0.41
N TYR A 106 13.10 17.30 -0.86
CA TYR A 106 11.78 16.69 -0.85
C TYR A 106 11.63 15.82 0.41
N LEU A 107 10.57 16.08 1.18
CA LEU A 107 10.16 15.24 2.30
C LEU A 107 8.89 14.49 1.89
N PRO A 108 8.93 13.16 1.74
CA PRO A 108 7.75 12.37 1.46
C PRO A 108 6.70 12.49 2.58
N PRO A 109 5.43 12.26 2.28
CA PRO A 109 4.40 12.26 3.32
C PRO A 109 4.55 11.05 4.24
N THR A 110 4.13 11.21 5.50
CA THR A 110 3.83 10.06 6.36
C THR A 110 2.65 9.31 5.77
N ARG A 111 2.75 7.98 5.67
CA ARG A 111 1.68 7.11 5.16
C ARG A 111 1.27 6.13 6.24
N VAL A 112 -0.02 5.92 6.37
CA VAL A 112 -0.61 4.93 7.26
C VAL A 112 -1.59 4.08 6.47
N ASP A 113 -1.42 2.77 6.56
CA ASP A 113 -2.34 1.79 5.99
C ASP A 113 -2.91 0.96 7.13
N LEU A 114 -4.23 0.93 7.26
CA LEU A 114 -4.95 0.07 8.20
C LEU A 114 -5.83 -0.89 7.41
N SER A 115 -5.91 -2.13 7.84
CA SER A 115 -6.84 -3.09 7.25
C SER A 115 -7.49 -3.95 8.30
N LEU A 116 -8.77 -4.25 8.10
CA LEU A 116 -9.59 -5.16 8.87
C LEU A 116 -10.14 -6.22 7.93
N THR A 117 -10.02 -7.48 8.32
CA THR A 117 -10.45 -8.62 7.50
C THR A 117 -11.26 -9.58 8.36
N PHE A 118 -12.39 -10.03 7.84
CA PHE A 118 -13.18 -11.14 8.37
C PHE A 118 -13.28 -12.21 7.30
N LEU A 119 -13.24 -13.48 7.72
CA LEU A 119 -13.40 -14.62 6.83
C LEU A 119 -14.40 -15.59 7.45
N THR A 120 -15.40 -16.00 6.64
CA THR A 120 -16.35 -17.02 7.05
C THR A 120 -15.79 -18.43 6.80
N GLN A 121 -16.42 -19.42 7.43
CA GLN A 121 -16.26 -20.80 6.95
C GLN A 121 -16.81 -20.93 5.52
N LYS A 122 -16.41 -22.01 4.87
CA LYS A 122 -16.92 -22.34 3.54
C LYS A 122 -18.44 -22.53 3.58
N ILE A 123 -19.15 -21.77 2.77
CA ILE A 123 -20.59 -21.86 2.60
C ILE A 123 -20.87 -22.91 1.54
N ASN A 124 -21.61 -23.96 1.91
CA ASN A 124 -21.82 -25.13 1.03
C ASN A 124 -22.53 -24.80 -0.28
N ILE A 125 -23.52 -23.89 -0.25
CA ILE A 125 -24.32 -23.51 -1.43
C ILE A 125 -23.44 -22.97 -2.56
N ILE A 126 -22.48 -22.08 -2.22
CA ILE A 126 -21.58 -21.44 -3.20
C ILE A 126 -20.21 -22.10 -3.26
N ASN A 127 -19.98 -23.09 -2.40
CA ASN A 127 -18.70 -23.82 -2.26
C ASN A 127 -17.48 -22.90 -2.04
N ALA A 128 -17.69 -21.74 -1.41
CA ALA A 128 -16.70 -20.70 -1.18
C ALA A 128 -16.78 -20.14 0.24
N ALA A 129 -15.65 -19.61 0.74
CA ALA A 129 -15.64 -18.74 1.90
C ALA A 129 -15.87 -17.29 1.47
N VAL A 130 -16.55 -16.51 2.32
CA VAL A 130 -16.76 -15.08 2.10
C VAL A 130 -15.75 -14.30 2.94
N GLY A 131 -15.03 -13.38 2.30
CA GLY A 131 -14.19 -12.40 2.95
C GLY A 131 -14.87 -11.04 2.98
N ILE A 132 -14.77 -10.33 4.10
CA ILE A 132 -15.19 -8.94 4.25
C ILE A 132 -13.94 -8.14 4.59
N TYR A 133 -13.74 -7.04 3.88
CA TYR A 133 -12.54 -6.22 3.97
C TYR A 133 -12.90 -4.77 4.23
N MET A 134 -12.10 -4.12 5.06
CA MET A 134 -12.11 -2.68 5.24
C MET A 134 -10.66 -2.21 5.24
N GLN A 135 -10.31 -1.31 4.33
CA GLN A 135 -8.99 -0.70 4.28
C GLN A 135 -9.12 0.81 4.43
N TYR A 136 -8.23 1.39 5.22
CA TYR A 136 -8.09 2.83 5.35
C TYR A 136 -6.64 3.19 5.04
N LYS A 137 -6.46 4.13 4.10
CA LYS A 137 -5.16 4.65 3.70
C LYS A 137 -5.12 6.14 3.96
N TYR A 138 -4.08 6.56 4.64
CA TYR A 138 -3.79 7.95 4.91
C TYR A 138 -2.43 8.31 4.32
N SER A 139 -2.35 9.43 3.62
CA SER A 139 -1.13 10.09 3.20
C SER A 139 -1.17 11.51 3.73
N GLY A 140 -0.20 11.90 4.53
CA GLY A 140 -0.05 13.26 5.03
C GLY A 140 0.47 14.23 3.96
N ASP A 141 0.89 15.41 4.39
CA ASP A 141 1.47 16.41 3.49
C ASP A 141 2.91 16.05 3.12
N ALA A 142 3.21 16.09 1.83
CA ALA A 142 4.58 16.14 1.35
C ALA A 142 5.11 17.58 1.40
N LYS A 143 6.42 17.75 1.46
CA LYS A 143 7.05 19.08 1.47
C LYS A 143 8.17 19.17 0.44
N TRP A 144 8.28 20.35 -0.19
CA TRP A 144 9.41 20.75 -1.02
C TRP A 144 10.04 22.01 -0.44
N ASN A 145 11.35 21.98 -0.17
CA ASN A 145 12.06 23.11 0.45
C ASN A 145 11.37 23.63 1.73
N GLY A 146 10.80 22.72 2.52
CA GLY A 146 10.04 23.06 3.74
C GLY A 146 8.61 23.54 3.50
N VAL A 147 8.20 23.80 2.25
CA VAL A 147 6.84 24.23 1.90
C VAL A 147 5.98 23.02 1.57
N VAL A 148 4.75 23.03 2.07
CA VAL A 148 3.77 21.96 1.81
C VAL A 148 3.44 21.91 0.32
N ALA A 149 3.59 20.73 -0.27
CA ALA A 149 3.18 20.50 -1.65
C ALA A 149 1.65 20.47 -1.77
N PRO A 150 1.05 21.26 -2.65
CA PRO A 150 -0.40 21.26 -2.82
C PRO A 150 -0.89 19.86 -3.23
N ASN A 151 -2.08 19.50 -2.78
CA ASN A 151 -2.76 18.23 -3.11
C ASN A 151 -1.97 16.95 -2.77
N SER A 152 -1.08 17.01 -1.77
CA SER A 152 -0.28 15.86 -1.35
C SER A 152 -0.95 15.01 -0.26
N LYS A 153 -1.87 15.60 0.51
CA LYS A 153 -2.66 14.88 1.52
C LYS A 153 -3.81 14.13 0.86
N ALA A 154 -4.03 12.89 1.29
CA ALA A 154 -5.17 12.09 0.85
C ALA A 154 -5.60 11.08 1.90
N GLU A 155 -6.90 10.81 1.97
CA GLU A 155 -7.49 9.78 2.80
C GLU A 155 -8.46 8.94 1.96
N VAL A 156 -8.28 7.62 2.00
CA VAL A 156 -9.09 6.69 1.22
C VAL A 156 -9.64 5.61 2.12
N LEU A 157 -10.95 5.40 2.09
CA LEU A 157 -11.61 4.27 2.73
C LEU A 157 -12.05 3.28 1.66
N THR A 158 -11.72 2.02 1.83
CA THR A 158 -11.99 0.97 0.84
C THR A 158 -12.70 -0.20 1.52
N PRO A 159 -14.04 -0.19 1.64
CA PRO A 159 -14.78 -1.38 1.97
C PRO A 159 -14.76 -2.36 0.79
N GLY A 160 -14.93 -3.65 1.08
CA GLY A 160 -14.98 -4.66 0.06
C GLY A 160 -15.38 -6.02 0.57
N PHE A 161 -15.64 -6.91 -0.35
CA PHE A 161 -15.92 -8.31 -0.07
C PHE A 161 -15.28 -9.20 -1.14
N GLY A 162 -15.12 -10.47 -0.81
CA GLY A 162 -14.55 -11.43 -1.73
C GLY A 162 -15.05 -12.83 -1.51
N LEU A 163 -14.82 -13.67 -2.50
CA LEU A 163 -15.11 -15.08 -2.49
C LEU A 163 -13.79 -15.85 -2.64
N ILE A 164 -13.60 -16.87 -1.83
CA ILE A 164 -12.41 -17.70 -1.84
C ILE A 164 -12.83 -19.15 -2.03
N TRP A 165 -12.46 -19.71 -3.16
CA TRP A 165 -12.62 -21.13 -3.46
C TRP A 165 -11.30 -21.84 -3.23
N ALA A 166 -11.33 -22.92 -2.44
CA ALA A 166 -10.20 -23.81 -2.27
C ALA A 166 -10.59 -25.20 -2.80
N THR A 167 -9.81 -25.71 -3.75
CA THR A 167 -10.01 -27.04 -4.31
C THR A 167 -9.18 -28.08 -3.60
N GLN A 168 -9.52 -29.36 -3.74
CA GLN A 168 -8.76 -30.47 -3.18
C GLN A 168 -7.31 -30.54 -3.73
N ASN A 169 -7.10 -30.03 -4.93
CA ASN A 169 -5.78 -30.01 -5.59
C ASN A 169 -4.88 -28.85 -5.14
N LYS A 170 -5.11 -28.28 -3.94
CA LYS A 170 -4.36 -27.15 -3.39
C LYS A 170 -4.35 -25.91 -4.29
N LEU A 171 -5.36 -25.79 -5.16
CA LEU A 171 -5.60 -24.59 -5.97
C LEU A 171 -6.60 -23.71 -5.23
N GLY A 172 -6.23 -22.47 -4.97
CA GLY A 172 -7.11 -21.43 -4.43
C GLY A 172 -7.42 -20.40 -5.50
N ILE A 173 -8.68 -20.00 -5.59
CA ILE A 173 -9.14 -18.90 -6.44
C ILE A 173 -9.77 -17.88 -5.52
N ALA A 174 -9.36 -16.64 -5.61
CA ALA A 174 -9.95 -15.53 -4.87
C ALA A 174 -10.46 -14.47 -5.86
N MET A 175 -11.68 -14.02 -5.67
CA MET A 175 -12.27 -12.89 -6.39
C MET A 175 -12.67 -11.84 -5.37
N ASN A 176 -12.22 -10.60 -5.54
CA ASN A 176 -12.52 -9.51 -4.63
C ASN A 176 -13.11 -8.33 -5.39
N ILE A 177 -14.09 -7.69 -4.78
CA ILE A 177 -14.68 -6.43 -5.23
C ILE A 177 -14.44 -5.41 -4.11
N LEU A 178 -13.78 -4.33 -4.44
CA LEU A 178 -13.43 -3.24 -3.54
C LEU A 178 -14.06 -1.94 -4.04
N PHE A 179 -14.45 -1.08 -3.11
CA PHE A 179 -15.11 0.20 -3.37
C PHE A 179 -14.29 1.35 -2.78
N PRO A 180 -13.13 1.72 -3.39
CA PRO A 180 -12.34 2.84 -2.92
C PRO A 180 -13.14 4.13 -2.96
N LYS A 181 -13.17 4.84 -1.85
CA LYS A 181 -13.81 6.14 -1.69
C LYS A 181 -12.78 7.13 -1.15
N LEU A 182 -12.51 8.17 -1.91
CA LEU A 182 -11.68 9.29 -1.45
C LEU A 182 -12.50 10.09 -0.42
N LEU A 183 -11.97 10.21 0.80
CA LEU A 183 -12.59 10.96 1.89
C LEU A 183 -12.11 12.42 1.89
N THR A 184 -10.79 12.60 1.78
CA THR A 184 -10.13 13.90 1.69
C THR A 184 -9.02 13.86 0.65
N GLY A 185 -8.71 15.00 0.07
CA GLY A 185 -7.66 15.13 -0.92
C GLY A 185 -8.19 15.48 -2.31
N ASN A 186 -7.26 15.85 -3.18
CA ASN A 186 -7.56 16.24 -4.55
C ASN A 186 -6.53 15.61 -5.49
N LEU A 187 -7.00 14.83 -6.46
CA LEU A 187 -6.14 14.19 -7.47
C LEU A 187 -5.87 15.12 -8.66
N ALA A 188 -6.58 16.24 -8.77
CA ALA A 188 -6.36 17.19 -9.85
C ALA A 188 -5.19 18.12 -9.52
N ALA A 189 -4.32 18.36 -10.50
CA ALA A 189 -3.22 19.31 -10.41
C ALA A 189 -3.71 20.78 -10.34
N ILE A 190 -4.98 21.02 -10.59
CA ILE A 190 -5.59 22.36 -10.59
C ILE A 190 -6.03 22.68 -9.16
N ALA A 191 -5.67 23.85 -8.67
CA ALA A 191 -5.90 24.35 -7.33
C ALA A 191 -7.39 24.60 -6.99
N SER A 192 -8.23 23.57 -7.06
CA SER A 192 -9.51 23.63 -6.38
C SER A 192 -9.28 23.33 -4.89
N LYS A 193 -9.74 24.20 -4.03
CA LYS A 193 -9.67 24.03 -2.56
C LYS A 193 -10.67 22.98 -2.03
N GLU A 194 -11.43 22.37 -2.92
CA GLU A 194 -12.48 21.42 -2.57
C GLU A 194 -11.99 19.99 -2.69
N ASP A 195 -12.34 19.16 -1.71
CA ASP A 195 -12.07 17.72 -1.74
C ASP A 195 -12.84 17.05 -2.89
N GLN A 196 -12.15 16.22 -3.66
CA GLN A 196 -12.79 15.47 -4.72
C GLN A 196 -13.52 14.25 -4.15
N LYS A 197 -14.81 14.13 -4.42
CA LYS A 197 -15.59 12.94 -4.10
C LYS A 197 -15.43 11.91 -5.22
N LEU A 198 -14.34 11.13 -5.17
CA LEU A 198 -14.11 10.05 -6.11
C LEU A 198 -14.54 8.72 -5.51
N THR A 199 -15.35 7.99 -6.27
CA THR A 199 -15.73 6.61 -5.98
C THR A 199 -15.37 5.75 -7.17
N SER A 200 -14.77 4.59 -6.93
CA SER A 200 -14.43 3.64 -7.98
C SER A 200 -14.78 2.22 -7.56
N ILE A 201 -14.81 1.30 -8.52
CA ILE A 201 -14.95 -0.12 -8.27
C ILE A 201 -13.69 -0.80 -8.77
N GLN A 202 -13.07 -1.59 -7.91
CA GLN A 202 -11.90 -2.39 -8.25
C GLN A 202 -12.26 -3.86 -8.15
N LEU A 203 -12.09 -4.58 -9.24
CA LEU A 203 -12.23 -6.04 -9.32
C LEU A 203 -10.85 -6.67 -9.38
N SER A 204 -10.58 -7.67 -8.54
CA SER A 204 -9.36 -8.46 -8.61
C SER A 204 -9.66 -9.96 -8.58
N ILE A 205 -8.91 -10.72 -9.38
CA ILE A 205 -8.95 -12.18 -9.39
C ILE A 205 -7.53 -12.68 -9.13
N GLY A 206 -7.39 -13.52 -8.13
CA GLY A 206 -6.13 -14.15 -7.76
C GLY A 206 -6.23 -15.67 -7.86
N ILE A 207 -5.18 -16.29 -8.38
CA ILE A 207 -5.04 -17.74 -8.45
C ILE A 207 -3.77 -18.12 -7.69
N ARG A 208 -3.89 -19.05 -6.74
CA ARG A 208 -2.79 -19.56 -5.95
C ARG A 208 -2.72 -21.08 -6.02
N LYS A 209 -1.59 -21.61 -6.42
CA LYS A 209 -1.29 -23.04 -6.35
C LYS A 209 -0.25 -23.26 -5.23
N THR A 210 -0.55 -24.17 -4.32
CA THR A 210 0.43 -24.61 -3.31
C THR A 210 1.05 -25.92 -3.80
N PHE A 211 2.38 -25.95 -3.85
CA PHE A 211 3.14 -27.15 -4.19
C PHE A 211 3.69 -27.76 -2.90
N ASP A 212 3.68 -29.08 -2.80
CA ASP A 212 4.42 -29.79 -1.75
C ASP A 212 5.88 -29.79 -2.18
N TYR A 213 6.68 -29.08 -1.43
CA TYR A 213 8.14 -29.07 -1.59
C TYR A 213 8.75 -29.30 -0.20
N SER A 214 9.45 -30.43 -0.05
CA SER A 214 10.31 -30.64 1.12
C SER A 214 11.69 -30.05 0.81
N ILE A 215 12.23 -29.31 1.77
CA ILE A 215 13.59 -28.78 1.67
C ILE A 215 14.51 -29.88 2.22
N PRO A 216 15.34 -30.55 1.37
CA PRO A 216 16.09 -31.74 1.76
C PRO A 216 17.07 -31.55 2.94
N PHE A 217 17.34 -30.31 3.33
CA PHE A 217 18.26 -29.97 4.43
C PHE A 217 17.55 -29.55 5.74
N LEU A 218 16.21 -29.65 5.81
CA LEU A 218 15.42 -29.29 6.99
C LEU A 218 14.60 -30.48 7.55
N GLU A 219 14.85 -31.69 7.06
CA GLU A 219 14.34 -32.94 7.60
C GLU A 219 15.29 -33.53 8.66
#